data_b8e9c2bec7cd7d03a2d5430367ef2e24
#
_entry.id   b8e9c2bec7cd7d03a2d5430367ef2e24
#
_cell.length_a   1.000
_cell.length_b   1.000
_cell.length_c   1.000
_cell.angle_alpha   90.00
_cell.angle_beta   90.00
_cell.angle_gamma   90.00
#
_symmetry.space_group_name_H-M   'P 1'
#
loop_
_entity.id
_entity.type
_entity.pdbx_description
1 polymer ?
#
loop_
_entity_poly.entity_id
_entity_poly.type
_entity_poly.pdbx_seq_one_letter_code
_entity_poly.pdbx_strand_id
1 'polypeptide(L)'
;MRCLLGLLFVCAAEGADVVGTDLLDGRFAAGLRAAAGQDVADFAGTLPARRALAEGRAAAAILMVRPGETAPVAGAREFRLASAVVVVATHGSNRMEQISFEQLANAYARDARAPARNWNDLDPAARSELMTPALTSPPGTMVLEIFQGLVLEGQPFRPDVRLRVEPSLAADLLAARAGSIVLLPKPPAARGRVLPVSDGRPGRSATAYGPDETNVHNGDYPLQVPLILYVRPDKVAALRPALRWLCSDAAAALLSEQGLTPAPAAARTA
;
A
#
# COMPACT_ATOMS: atom_id res chain seq x y z
N MET A 1 -17.49 -32.34 56.40
CA MET A 1 -16.84 -31.13 55.78
C MET A 1 -16.41 -31.54 54.41
N ARG A 2 -17.22 -31.23 53.38
CA ARG A 2 -16.93 -31.54 51.96
C ARG A 2 -16.44 -30.24 51.29
N CYS A 3 -15.16 -30.20 50.95
CA CYS A 3 -14.61 -29.14 50.10
C CYS A 3 -15.09 -29.34 48.67
N LEU A 4 -15.92 -28.43 48.17
CA LEU A 4 -16.19 -28.28 46.74
C LEU A 4 -15.00 -27.52 46.12
N LEU A 5 -14.19 -28.21 45.34
CA LEU A 5 -13.21 -27.59 44.43
C LEU A 5 -14.01 -27.06 43.24
N GLY A 6 -14.23 -25.74 43.21
CA GLY A 6 -14.77 -25.06 42.03
C GLY A 6 -13.70 -25.01 40.93
N LEU A 7 -13.87 -25.79 39.87
CA LEU A 7 -13.15 -25.62 38.63
C LEU A 7 -13.59 -24.28 38.00
N LEU A 8 -12.76 -23.25 38.11
CA LEU A 8 -12.87 -22.07 37.29
C LEU A 8 -12.48 -22.47 35.84
N PHE A 9 -13.48 -22.73 35.02
CA PHE A 9 -13.31 -22.70 33.58
C PHE A 9 -13.02 -21.23 33.19
N VAL A 10 -11.76 -20.91 33.03
CA VAL A 10 -11.37 -19.70 32.27
C VAL A 10 -11.73 -20.03 30.83
N CYS A 11 -12.90 -19.57 30.37
CA CYS A 11 -13.16 -19.43 28.94
C CYS A 11 -12.11 -18.47 28.44
N ALA A 12 -11.03 -18.99 27.87
CA ALA A 12 -10.19 -18.23 26.98
C ALA A 12 -11.12 -17.76 25.85
N ALA A 13 -11.35 -16.47 25.76
CA ALA A 13 -12.00 -15.89 24.59
C ALA A 13 -11.18 -16.36 23.39
N GLU A 14 -11.72 -17.29 22.60
CA GLU A 14 -11.10 -17.75 21.36
C GLU A 14 -10.95 -16.50 20.48
N GLY A 15 -9.71 -16.03 20.35
CA GLY A 15 -9.40 -14.93 19.47
C GLY A 15 -9.61 -15.37 18.02
N ALA A 16 -10.00 -14.45 17.17
CA ALA A 16 -10.16 -14.73 15.74
C ALA A 16 -8.88 -15.34 15.15
N ASP A 17 -9.03 -16.35 14.30
CA ASP A 17 -7.90 -17.02 13.65
C ASP A 17 -7.10 -16.07 12.77
N VAL A 18 -7.79 -15.16 12.07
CA VAL A 18 -7.19 -14.17 11.16
C VAL A 18 -7.70 -12.78 11.51
N VAL A 19 -6.77 -11.86 11.67
CA VAL A 19 -7.01 -10.42 11.89
C VAL A 19 -6.32 -9.59 10.80
N GLY A 20 -6.64 -8.31 10.67
CA GLY A 20 -6.00 -7.54 9.59
C GLY A 20 -6.21 -6.03 9.67
N THR A 21 -5.61 -5.37 8.67
CA THR A 21 -5.74 -3.94 8.42
C THR A 21 -7.16 -3.56 7.99
N ASP A 22 -7.61 -2.39 8.37
CA ASP A 22 -8.88 -1.77 7.99
C ASP A 22 -8.98 -1.34 6.50
N LEU A 23 -7.90 -1.48 5.75
CA LEU A 23 -7.94 -1.36 4.29
C LEU A 23 -8.70 -2.51 3.62
N LEU A 24 -8.85 -3.64 4.31
CA LEU A 24 -9.59 -4.79 3.82
C LEU A 24 -11.05 -4.67 4.25
N ASP A 25 -11.94 -4.63 3.28
CA ASP A 25 -13.37 -4.44 3.53
C ASP A 25 -14.08 -5.72 4.00
N GLY A 26 -15.37 -5.56 4.38
CA GLY A 26 -16.20 -6.67 4.81
C GLY A 26 -16.39 -7.76 3.76
N ARG A 27 -16.26 -7.46 2.45
CA ARG A 27 -16.36 -8.45 1.37
C ARG A 27 -15.15 -9.37 1.36
N PHE A 28 -13.96 -8.82 1.60
CA PHE A 28 -12.74 -9.61 1.72
C PHE A 28 -12.83 -10.54 2.93
N ALA A 29 -13.25 -10.02 4.10
CA ALA A 29 -13.46 -10.82 5.30
C ALA A 29 -14.51 -11.92 5.09
N ALA A 30 -15.63 -11.61 4.43
CA ALA A 30 -16.66 -12.57 4.12
C ALA A 30 -16.18 -13.68 3.16
N GLY A 31 -15.42 -13.32 2.14
CA GLY A 31 -14.80 -14.27 1.21
C GLY A 31 -13.85 -15.24 1.92
N LEU A 32 -13.02 -14.72 2.83
CA LEU A 32 -12.11 -15.52 3.63
C LEU A 32 -12.85 -16.49 4.57
N ARG A 33 -13.90 -16.02 5.27
CA ARG A 33 -14.75 -16.88 6.13
C ARG A 33 -15.40 -18.01 5.33
N ALA A 34 -16.00 -17.67 4.18
CA ALA A 34 -16.69 -18.65 3.34
C ALA A 34 -15.74 -19.73 2.80
N ALA A 35 -14.53 -19.35 2.43
CA ALA A 35 -13.54 -20.27 1.84
C ALA A 35 -12.81 -21.12 2.88
N ALA A 36 -12.56 -20.58 4.06
CA ALA A 36 -11.71 -21.22 5.06
C ALA A 36 -12.49 -21.85 6.22
N GLY A 37 -13.75 -21.49 6.40
CA GLY A 37 -14.55 -21.95 7.55
C GLY A 37 -13.95 -21.55 8.90
N GLN A 38 -13.13 -20.51 8.93
CA GLN A 38 -12.41 -20.05 10.11
C GLN A 38 -13.01 -18.78 10.68
N ASP A 39 -12.79 -18.54 11.97
CA ASP A 39 -13.19 -17.29 12.58
C ASP A 39 -12.24 -16.16 12.13
N VAL A 40 -12.80 -15.25 11.35
CA VAL A 40 -12.11 -14.07 10.84
C VAL A 40 -12.73 -12.86 11.53
N ALA A 41 -11.92 -12.14 12.32
CA ALA A 41 -12.37 -10.91 12.95
C ALA A 41 -12.66 -9.83 11.88
N ASP A 42 -13.45 -8.85 12.27
CA ASP A 42 -13.49 -7.61 11.51
C ASP A 42 -12.11 -6.96 11.55
N PHE A 43 -11.64 -6.51 10.39
CA PHE A 43 -10.30 -5.95 10.28
C PHE A 43 -10.26 -4.55 10.91
N ALA A 44 -9.65 -4.48 12.09
CA ALA A 44 -9.68 -3.28 12.95
C ALA A 44 -8.45 -2.37 12.77
N GLY A 45 -7.56 -2.69 11.84
CA GLY A 45 -6.37 -1.91 11.57
C GLY A 45 -5.06 -2.66 11.83
N THR A 46 -3.99 -2.15 11.23
CA THR A 46 -2.64 -2.78 11.29
C THR A 46 -2.11 -2.90 12.72
N LEU A 47 -2.23 -1.87 13.56
CA LEU A 47 -1.68 -1.90 14.93
C LEU A 47 -2.41 -2.88 15.84
N PRO A 48 -3.76 -2.91 15.93
CA PRO A 48 -4.49 -3.92 16.68
C PRO A 48 -4.17 -5.34 16.20
N ALA A 49 -4.14 -5.57 14.89
CA ALA A 49 -3.83 -6.88 14.31
C ALA A 49 -2.40 -7.35 14.65
N ARG A 50 -1.41 -6.45 14.57
CA ARG A 50 -0.03 -6.73 14.97
C ARG A 50 0.08 -7.15 16.43
N ARG A 51 -0.62 -6.46 17.33
CA ARG A 51 -0.67 -6.80 18.77
C ARG A 51 -1.34 -8.14 19.00
N ALA A 52 -2.48 -8.39 18.37
CA ALA A 52 -3.20 -9.67 18.53
C ALA A 52 -2.33 -10.87 18.11
N LEU A 53 -1.57 -10.75 17.01
CA LEU A 53 -0.64 -11.80 16.57
C LEU A 53 0.52 -11.97 17.56
N ALA A 54 1.14 -10.87 18.02
CA ALA A 54 2.26 -10.90 18.95
C ALA A 54 1.90 -11.50 20.30
N GLU A 55 0.69 -11.22 20.80
CA GLU A 55 0.16 -11.75 22.07
C GLU A 55 -0.44 -13.16 21.94
N GLY A 56 -0.45 -13.75 20.74
CA GLY A 56 -0.99 -15.09 20.50
C GLY A 56 -2.53 -15.17 20.49
N ARG A 57 -3.21 -14.02 20.47
CA ARG A 57 -4.68 -13.93 20.36
C ARG A 57 -5.21 -14.13 18.93
N ALA A 58 -4.30 -14.12 17.94
CA ALA A 58 -4.60 -14.46 16.55
C ALA A 58 -3.58 -15.48 16.03
N ALA A 59 -4.01 -16.34 15.13
CA ALA A 59 -3.16 -17.32 14.45
C ALA A 59 -2.42 -16.68 13.25
N ALA A 60 -3.02 -15.69 12.61
CA ALA A 60 -2.44 -14.95 11.50
C ALA A 60 -2.89 -13.46 11.50
N ALA A 61 -2.07 -12.60 10.89
CA ALA A 61 -2.40 -11.19 10.72
C ALA A 61 -2.01 -10.68 9.33
N ILE A 62 -2.92 -9.94 8.69
CA ILE A 62 -2.69 -9.26 7.42
C ILE A 62 -2.38 -7.80 7.71
N LEU A 63 -1.15 -7.38 7.46
CA LEU A 63 -0.61 -6.09 7.91
C LEU A 63 -0.07 -5.27 6.75
N MET A 64 -0.30 -3.96 6.77
CA MET A 64 0.51 -3.01 6.00
C MET A 64 1.86 -2.84 6.70
N VAL A 65 2.96 -3.13 6.00
CA VAL A 65 4.31 -3.15 6.57
C VAL A 65 5.15 -2.03 5.98
N ARG A 66 5.50 -1.05 6.81
CA ARG A 66 6.36 0.06 6.38
C ARG A 66 7.82 -0.38 6.26
N PRO A 67 8.63 0.30 5.43
CA PRO A 67 10.07 0.04 5.36
C PRO A 67 10.71 0.12 6.74
N GLY A 68 11.51 -0.90 7.07
CA GLY A 68 12.20 -1.01 8.38
C GLY A 68 11.38 -1.66 9.50
N GLU A 69 10.10 -1.94 9.30
CA GLU A 69 9.32 -2.73 10.27
C GLU A 69 9.67 -4.22 10.18
N THR A 70 9.78 -4.86 11.34
CA THR A 70 10.05 -6.29 11.45
C THR A 70 8.77 -7.11 11.64
N ALA A 71 8.85 -8.42 11.40
CA ALA A 71 7.78 -9.35 11.70
C ALA A 71 7.35 -9.24 13.17
N PRO A 72 6.04 -9.29 13.48
CA PRO A 72 5.53 -9.18 14.85
C PRO A 72 5.84 -10.39 15.72
N VAL A 73 6.14 -11.53 15.12
CA VAL A 73 6.49 -12.79 15.79
C VAL A 73 7.72 -13.40 15.14
N ALA A 74 8.70 -13.79 15.95
CA ALA A 74 9.90 -14.45 15.45
C ALA A 74 9.55 -15.77 14.75
N GLY A 75 10.14 -16.00 13.58
CA GLY A 75 9.90 -17.20 12.77
C GLY A 75 8.52 -17.28 12.11
N ALA A 76 7.70 -16.21 12.13
CA ALA A 76 6.46 -16.18 11.40
C ALA A 76 6.70 -16.45 9.91
N ARG A 77 5.78 -17.19 9.28
CA ARG A 77 5.75 -17.34 7.83
C ARG A 77 5.16 -16.07 7.22
N GLU A 78 5.82 -15.57 6.19
CA GLU A 78 5.45 -14.33 5.52
C GLU A 78 4.96 -14.63 4.09
N PHE A 79 3.81 -14.04 3.73
CA PHE A 79 3.25 -14.13 2.40
C PHE A 79 2.87 -12.73 1.94
N ARG A 80 3.49 -12.24 0.89
CA ARG A 80 3.15 -10.94 0.30
C ARG A 80 1.89 -11.10 -0.55
N LEU A 81 0.78 -10.53 -0.10
CA LEU A 81 -0.52 -10.64 -0.76
C LEU A 81 -0.71 -9.57 -1.84
N ALA A 82 -0.31 -8.34 -1.53
CA ALA A 82 -0.51 -7.17 -2.38
C ALA A 82 0.43 -6.04 -1.95
N SER A 83 0.30 -4.88 -2.59
CA SER A 83 0.87 -3.61 -2.12
C SER A 83 -0.08 -2.46 -2.37
N ALA A 84 -0.13 -1.49 -1.44
CA ALA A 84 -0.62 -0.16 -1.74
C ALA A 84 0.47 0.61 -2.47
N VAL A 85 0.14 1.27 -3.57
CA VAL A 85 1.10 2.01 -4.40
C VAL A 85 0.68 3.45 -4.59
N VAL A 86 1.65 4.32 -4.84
CA VAL A 86 1.42 5.69 -5.32
C VAL A 86 2.01 5.79 -6.72
N VAL A 87 1.16 5.96 -7.71
CA VAL A 87 1.54 6.15 -9.11
C VAL A 87 1.72 7.62 -9.39
N VAL A 88 2.85 8.00 -9.97
CA VAL A 88 3.10 9.36 -10.45
C VAL A 88 2.71 9.45 -11.92
N ALA A 89 1.72 10.30 -12.22
CA ALA A 89 1.25 10.51 -13.58
C ALA A 89 1.36 11.98 -13.99
N THR A 90 1.62 12.21 -15.28
CA THR A 90 1.71 13.53 -15.89
C THR A 90 0.84 13.61 -17.14
N HIS A 91 0.64 14.83 -17.66
CA HIS A 91 0.04 15.00 -18.98
C HIS A 91 0.85 14.28 -20.06
N GLY A 92 0.16 13.72 -21.06
CA GLY A 92 0.79 12.89 -22.10
C GLY A 92 1.84 13.63 -22.96
N SER A 93 1.83 14.97 -23.02
CA SER A 93 2.85 15.77 -23.72
C SER A 93 4.12 16.00 -22.91
N ASN A 94 4.16 15.63 -21.63
CA ASN A 94 5.35 15.76 -20.81
C ASN A 94 6.42 14.78 -21.30
N ARG A 95 7.67 15.26 -21.48
CA ARG A 95 8.78 14.49 -22.01
C ARG A 95 9.72 13.92 -20.94
N MET A 96 9.50 14.26 -19.68
CA MET A 96 10.30 13.74 -18.58
C MET A 96 10.21 12.21 -18.55
N GLU A 97 11.34 11.52 -18.57
CA GLU A 97 11.37 10.05 -18.69
C GLU A 97 11.18 9.34 -17.37
N GLN A 98 11.63 9.93 -16.28
CA GLN A 98 11.59 9.42 -14.93
C GLN A 98 11.57 10.55 -13.91
N ILE A 99 11.29 10.25 -12.65
CA ILE A 99 11.33 11.22 -11.56
C ILE A 99 11.92 10.61 -10.29
N SER A 100 12.74 11.38 -9.56
CA SER A 100 13.31 10.94 -8.29
C SER A 100 12.47 11.40 -7.08
N PHE A 101 12.72 10.81 -5.90
CA PHE A 101 12.14 11.28 -4.65
C PHE A 101 12.49 12.73 -4.34
N GLU A 102 13.74 13.15 -4.62
CA GLU A 102 14.15 14.54 -4.44
C GLU A 102 13.35 15.50 -5.33
N GLN A 103 13.19 15.16 -6.62
CA GLN A 103 12.37 15.94 -7.54
C GLN A 103 10.90 15.98 -7.12
N LEU A 104 10.36 14.86 -6.64
CA LEU A 104 9.00 14.80 -6.09
C LEU A 104 8.87 15.67 -4.83
N ALA A 105 9.84 15.62 -3.91
CA ALA A 105 9.84 16.50 -2.74
C ALA A 105 9.89 17.97 -3.15
N ASN A 106 10.71 18.34 -4.15
CA ASN A 106 10.78 19.70 -4.68
C ASN A 106 9.45 20.16 -5.33
N ALA A 107 8.68 19.23 -5.90
CA ALA A 107 7.38 19.54 -6.49
C ALA A 107 6.24 19.66 -5.47
N TYR A 108 6.31 18.93 -4.33
CA TYR A 108 5.18 18.76 -3.43
C TYR A 108 5.39 19.28 -2.00
N ALA A 109 6.63 19.34 -1.50
CA ALA A 109 6.88 19.76 -0.12
C ALA A 109 6.74 21.27 0.07
N ARG A 110 6.23 21.69 1.24
CA ARG A 110 6.17 23.10 1.63
C ARG A 110 7.57 23.70 1.76
N ASP A 111 8.45 22.97 2.43
CA ASP A 111 9.80 23.45 2.79
C ASP A 111 10.86 22.71 1.97
N ALA A 112 10.60 22.55 0.67
CA ALA A 112 11.53 21.90 -0.25
C ALA A 112 12.85 22.69 -0.36
N ARG A 113 13.98 21.98 -0.51
CA ARG A 113 15.30 22.60 -0.68
C ARG A 113 15.41 23.44 -1.95
N ALA A 114 14.82 22.96 -3.04
CA ALA A 114 14.78 23.61 -4.34
C ALA A 114 13.35 23.56 -4.88
N PRO A 115 12.42 24.41 -4.38
CA PRO A 115 11.02 24.35 -4.76
C PRO A 115 10.84 24.50 -6.28
N ALA A 116 10.27 23.48 -6.90
CA ALA A 116 10.00 23.49 -8.32
C ALA A 116 8.62 24.08 -8.60
N ARG A 117 8.56 25.08 -9.48
CA ARG A 117 7.31 25.70 -9.95
C ARG A 117 7.00 25.33 -11.38
N ASN A 118 8.04 25.13 -12.18
CA ASN A 118 7.96 24.75 -13.58
C ASN A 118 8.65 23.41 -13.78
N TRP A 119 8.33 22.71 -14.86
CA TRP A 119 8.94 21.45 -15.20
C TRP A 119 10.46 21.54 -15.43
N ASN A 120 10.93 22.66 -16.01
CA ASN A 120 12.35 22.89 -16.21
C ASN A 120 13.14 23.15 -14.91
N ASP A 121 12.48 23.38 -13.78
CA ASP A 121 13.13 23.39 -12.47
C ASP A 121 13.52 21.97 -12.01
N LEU A 122 12.81 20.94 -12.53
CA LEU A 122 13.11 19.53 -12.24
C LEU A 122 14.04 18.91 -13.29
N ASP A 123 13.89 19.29 -14.55
CA ASP A 123 14.68 18.81 -15.69
C ASP A 123 14.89 19.98 -16.66
N PRO A 124 16.13 20.49 -16.81
CA PRO A 124 16.43 21.60 -17.72
C PRO A 124 16.04 21.37 -19.18
N ALA A 125 15.91 20.11 -19.61
CA ALA A 125 15.44 19.76 -20.95
C ALA A 125 13.91 19.78 -21.08
N ALA A 126 13.19 19.86 -19.97
CA ALA A 126 11.74 19.96 -19.97
C ALA A 126 11.26 21.36 -20.40
N ARG A 127 9.99 21.44 -20.80
CA ARG A 127 9.38 22.74 -21.12
C ARG A 127 9.19 23.57 -19.86
N SER A 128 9.28 24.90 -20.01
CA SER A 128 8.99 25.85 -18.92
C SER A 128 7.47 26.01 -18.71
N GLU A 129 6.78 24.93 -18.38
CA GLU A 129 5.35 24.94 -18.08
C GLU A 129 5.15 24.95 -16.57
N LEU A 130 4.25 25.81 -16.08
CA LEU A 130 3.90 25.89 -14.67
C LEU A 130 3.31 24.56 -14.19
N MET A 131 3.94 23.97 -13.18
CA MET A 131 3.43 22.73 -12.60
C MET A 131 2.12 22.94 -11.88
N THR A 132 1.23 21.95 -12.03
CA THR A 132 -0.01 21.87 -11.28
C THR A 132 0.02 20.57 -10.48
N PRO A 133 0.59 20.58 -9.25
CA PRO A 133 0.66 19.39 -8.43
C PRO A 133 -0.72 19.07 -7.85
N ALA A 134 -1.08 17.80 -7.94
CA ALA A 134 -2.32 17.29 -7.36
C ALA A 134 -2.12 15.88 -6.82
N LEU A 135 -3.01 15.45 -5.94
CA LEU A 135 -3.07 14.06 -5.50
C LEU A 135 -4.53 13.62 -5.34
N THR A 136 -4.74 12.33 -5.51
CA THR A 136 -6.04 11.69 -5.30
C THR A 136 -5.90 10.65 -4.21
N SER A 137 -6.65 10.84 -3.13
CA SER A 137 -6.68 9.90 -2.00
C SER A 137 -8.13 9.50 -1.71
N PRO A 138 -8.72 8.60 -2.54
CA PRO A 138 -10.04 8.06 -2.25
C PRO A 138 -10.06 7.34 -0.90
N PRO A 139 -11.24 7.26 -0.23
CA PRO A 139 -11.39 6.44 0.96
C PRO A 139 -10.89 5.00 0.76
N GLY A 140 -10.18 4.44 1.73
CA GLY A 140 -9.59 3.10 1.64
C GLY A 140 -8.30 3.01 0.83
N THR A 141 -7.67 4.14 0.46
CA THR A 141 -6.34 4.18 -0.16
C THR A 141 -5.33 4.90 0.72
N MET A 142 -4.05 4.62 0.52
CA MET A 142 -2.95 5.18 1.31
C MET A 142 -2.06 6.15 0.51
N VAL A 143 -2.59 6.80 -0.53
CA VAL A 143 -1.78 7.65 -1.41
C VAL A 143 -1.09 8.78 -0.63
N LEU A 144 -1.86 9.45 0.22
CA LEU A 144 -1.37 10.58 1.02
C LEU A 144 -0.32 10.12 2.04
N GLU A 145 -0.64 9.08 2.80
CA GLU A 145 0.22 8.56 3.88
C GLU A 145 1.54 7.99 3.33
N ILE A 146 1.45 7.23 2.22
CA ILE A 146 2.64 6.66 1.57
C ILE A 146 3.54 7.78 1.06
N PHE A 147 2.98 8.72 0.31
CA PHE A 147 3.77 9.80 -0.27
C PHE A 147 4.36 10.72 0.80
N GLN A 148 3.56 11.15 1.78
CA GLN A 148 4.03 11.97 2.87
C GLN A 148 5.10 11.27 3.72
N GLY A 149 4.94 9.97 3.98
CA GLY A 149 5.91 9.20 4.75
C GLY A 149 7.20 8.91 4.01
N LEU A 150 7.14 8.48 2.75
CA LEU A 150 8.30 8.01 1.99
C LEU A 150 9.06 9.12 1.27
N VAL A 151 8.35 10.12 0.73
CA VAL A 151 8.95 11.19 -0.09
C VAL A 151 9.15 12.46 0.69
N LEU A 152 8.13 12.88 1.45
CA LEU A 152 8.18 14.14 2.21
C LEU A 152 8.76 13.95 3.62
N GLU A 153 9.03 12.72 4.06
CA GLU A 153 9.57 12.41 5.39
C GLU A 153 8.78 13.09 6.53
N GLY A 154 7.44 13.13 6.37
CA GLY A 154 6.53 13.75 7.30
C GLY A 154 6.32 15.25 7.10
N GLN A 155 7.04 15.91 6.20
CA GLN A 155 6.84 17.32 5.90
C GLN A 155 5.43 17.57 5.33
N PRO A 156 4.86 18.75 5.55
CA PRO A 156 3.57 19.11 4.98
C PRO A 156 3.67 19.39 3.48
N PHE A 157 2.58 19.13 2.78
CA PHE A 157 2.43 19.54 1.38
C PHE A 157 2.42 21.06 1.23
N ARG A 158 2.91 21.56 0.08
CA ARG A 158 2.79 22.98 -0.28
C ARG A 158 1.31 23.36 -0.44
N PRO A 159 0.92 24.62 -0.15
CA PRO A 159 -0.49 25.03 -0.06
C PRO A 159 -1.27 24.93 -1.37
N ASP A 160 -0.58 24.95 -2.52
CA ASP A 160 -1.19 24.92 -3.84
C ASP A 160 -1.37 23.50 -4.41
N VAL A 161 -0.98 22.45 -3.65
CA VAL A 161 -1.28 21.06 -4.01
C VAL A 161 -2.79 20.83 -3.96
N ARG A 162 -3.34 20.34 -5.07
CA ARG A 162 -4.76 20.10 -5.21
C ARG A 162 -5.13 18.71 -4.73
N LEU A 163 -5.75 18.62 -3.57
CA LEU A 163 -6.35 17.35 -3.12
C LEU A 163 -7.65 17.10 -3.88
N ARG A 164 -7.77 15.90 -4.47
CA ARG A 164 -8.96 15.40 -5.14
C ARG A 164 -9.37 14.07 -4.53
N VAL A 165 -10.62 13.96 -4.14
CA VAL A 165 -11.16 12.70 -3.58
C VAL A 165 -11.52 11.73 -4.71
N GLU A 166 -12.02 12.26 -5.83
CA GLU A 166 -12.48 11.43 -6.95
C GLU A 166 -11.39 11.23 -8.01
N PRO A 167 -11.08 9.98 -8.37
CA PRO A 167 -10.11 9.66 -9.42
C PRO A 167 -10.43 10.24 -10.80
N SER A 168 -11.72 10.41 -11.15
CA SER A 168 -12.17 11.06 -12.39
C SER A 168 -11.65 12.48 -12.53
N LEU A 169 -11.67 13.27 -11.47
CA LEU A 169 -11.17 14.65 -11.48
C LEU A 169 -9.65 14.72 -11.72
N ALA A 170 -8.92 13.68 -11.32
CA ALA A 170 -7.49 13.58 -11.62
C ALA A 170 -7.25 13.27 -13.11
N ALA A 171 -8.07 12.40 -13.71
CA ALA A 171 -7.99 12.11 -15.14
C ALA A 171 -8.30 13.36 -15.99
N ASP A 172 -9.30 14.16 -15.59
CA ASP A 172 -9.63 15.41 -16.24
C ASP A 172 -8.47 16.43 -16.13
N LEU A 173 -7.83 16.51 -14.96
CA LEU A 173 -6.67 17.38 -14.77
C LEU A 173 -5.51 16.95 -15.66
N LEU A 174 -5.22 15.64 -15.76
CA LEU A 174 -4.19 15.08 -16.64
C LEU A 174 -4.50 15.36 -18.12
N ALA A 175 -5.78 15.37 -18.51
CA ALA A 175 -6.19 15.65 -19.89
C ALA A 175 -6.15 17.14 -20.26
N ALA A 176 -6.47 18.03 -19.31
CA ALA A 176 -6.71 19.44 -19.57
C ALA A 176 -5.48 20.33 -19.36
N ARG A 177 -4.47 19.89 -18.60
CA ARG A 177 -3.35 20.74 -18.21
C ARG A 177 -2.02 20.08 -18.47
N ALA A 178 -1.26 20.63 -19.43
CA ALA A 178 0.09 20.14 -19.78
C ALA A 178 1.07 20.15 -18.60
N GLY A 179 0.92 21.09 -17.67
CA GLY A 179 1.75 21.18 -16.44
C GLY A 179 1.33 20.23 -15.31
N SER A 180 0.32 19.38 -15.47
CA SER A 180 -0.15 18.51 -14.38
C SER A 180 0.86 17.44 -13.98
N ILE A 181 1.00 17.26 -12.66
CA ILE A 181 1.63 16.10 -12.03
C ILE A 181 0.66 15.60 -10.95
N VAL A 182 0.28 14.34 -11.00
CA VAL A 182 -0.79 13.79 -10.16
C VAL A 182 -0.34 12.48 -9.52
N LEU A 183 -0.59 12.35 -8.22
CA LEU A 183 -0.39 11.13 -7.45
C LEU A 183 -1.71 10.34 -7.42
N LEU A 184 -1.66 9.07 -7.78
CA LEU A 184 -2.83 8.20 -7.96
C LEU A 184 -2.64 6.87 -7.23
N PRO A 185 -3.73 6.18 -6.80
CA PRO A 185 -3.62 4.83 -6.23
C PRO A 185 -3.38 3.74 -7.29
N LYS A 186 -3.61 4.04 -8.57
CA LYS A 186 -3.41 3.13 -9.71
C LYS A 186 -3.15 3.92 -11.00
N PRO A 187 -2.57 3.29 -12.02
CA PRO A 187 -2.33 3.94 -13.31
C PRO A 187 -3.63 4.54 -13.89
N PRO A 188 -3.57 5.72 -14.52
CA PRO A 188 -4.73 6.31 -15.17
C PRO A 188 -5.16 5.48 -16.37
N ALA A 189 -6.47 5.34 -16.58
CA ALA A 189 -7.04 4.54 -17.67
C ALA A 189 -6.77 5.13 -19.07
N ALA A 190 -6.61 6.46 -19.18
CA ALA A 190 -6.34 7.16 -20.44
C ALA A 190 -5.71 8.54 -20.19
N ARG A 191 -5.05 9.08 -21.24
CA ARG A 191 -4.56 10.46 -21.36
C ARG A 191 -3.49 10.92 -20.35
N GLY A 192 -2.95 10.01 -19.53
CA GLY A 192 -1.82 10.30 -18.67
C GLY A 192 -0.62 9.46 -19.04
N ARG A 193 0.58 9.97 -18.76
CA ARG A 193 1.81 9.21 -18.81
C ARG A 193 2.27 8.89 -17.40
N VAL A 194 2.50 7.62 -17.10
CA VAL A 194 3.08 7.18 -15.82
C VAL A 194 4.59 7.41 -15.88
N LEU A 195 5.14 8.03 -14.84
CA LEU A 195 6.58 8.20 -14.70
C LEU A 195 7.15 7.07 -13.83
N PRO A 196 8.19 6.38 -14.30
CA PRO A 196 9.04 5.57 -13.44
C PRO A 196 9.65 6.42 -12.32
N VAL A 197 9.79 5.84 -11.15
CA VAL A 197 10.27 6.54 -9.95
C VAL A 197 11.55 5.90 -9.43
N SER A 198 12.54 6.72 -9.08
CA SER A 198 13.75 6.30 -8.37
C SER A 198 13.76 6.85 -6.94
N ASP A 199 14.25 6.05 -5.99
CA ASP A 199 14.48 6.51 -4.62
C ASP A 199 15.67 7.50 -4.60
N GLY A 200 16.82 7.08 -5.15
CA GLY A 200 18.02 7.93 -5.28
C GLY A 200 18.67 8.32 -3.96
N ARG A 201 18.12 7.93 -2.80
CA ARG A 201 18.73 8.20 -1.49
C ARG A 201 20.00 7.34 -1.29
N PRO A 202 20.94 7.76 -0.42
CA PRO A 202 22.13 6.98 -0.13
C PRO A 202 21.80 5.52 0.24
N GLY A 203 22.45 4.56 -0.43
CA GLY A 203 22.21 3.13 -0.24
C GLY A 203 20.95 2.57 -0.90
N ARG A 204 20.23 3.37 -1.71
CA ARG A 204 19.08 2.96 -2.51
C ARG A 204 19.40 2.99 -4.00
N SER A 205 18.57 2.33 -4.80
CA SER A 205 18.75 2.30 -6.24
C SER A 205 18.49 3.68 -6.86
N ALA A 206 19.39 4.12 -7.72
CA ALA A 206 19.17 5.28 -8.60
C ALA A 206 18.34 4.92 -9.84
N THR A 207 18.14 3.62 -10.11
CA THR A 207 17.31 3.14 -11.22
C THR A 207 15.85 3.46 -10.94
N ALA A 208 15.17 4.02 -11.92
CA ALA A 208 13.74 4.29 -11.84
C ALA A 208 12.94 3.09 -12.35
N TYR A 209 11.92 2.71 -11.59
CA TYR A 209 11.02 1.60 -11.90
C TYR A 209 9.58 2.10 -12.07
N GLY A 210 8.86 1.47 -12.99
CA GLY A 210 7.41 1.67 -13.14
C GLY A 210 6.60 0.86 -12.13
N PRO A 211 5.31 1.23 -11.91
CA PRO A 211 4.44 0.58 -10.93
C PRO A 211 3.75 -0.68 -11.50
N ASP A 212 4.44 -1.47 -12.33
CA ASP A 212 3.91 -2.75 -12.78
C ASP A 212 3.97 -3.81 -11.66
N GLU A 213 3.16 -4.87 -11.79
CA GLU A 213 2.99 -5.88 -10.76
C GLU A 213 4.32 -6.53 -10.34
N THR A 214 5.24 -6.74 -11.27
CA THR A 214 6.52 -7.38 -11.00
C THR A 214 7.43 -6.47 -10.19
N ASN A 215 7.62 -5.23 -10.63
CA ASN A 215 8.45 -4.25 -9.90
C ASN A 215 7.88 -3.94 -8.51
N VAL A 216 6.54 -3.88 -8.41
CA VAL A 216 5.85 -3.70 -7.14
C VAL A 216 6.08 -4.91 -6.24
N HIS A 217 5.88 -6.14 -6.75
CA HIS A 217 6.05 -7.36 -5.96
C HIS A 217 7.49 -7.56 -5.48
N ASN A 218 8.47 -7.32 -6.35
CA ASN A 218 9.89 -7.45 -6.00
C ASN A 218 10.39 -6.39 -5.02
N GLY A 219 9.66 -5.27 -4.88
CA GLY A 219 10.09 -4.14 -4.06
C GLY A 219 10.97 -3.14 -4.81
N ASP A 220 11.09 -3.28 -6.14
CA ASP A 220 11.88 -2.38 -6.98
C ASP A 220 11.20 -1.01 -7.14
N TYR A 221 9.85 -1.00 -7.24
CA TYR A 221 9.08 0.24 -7.26
C TYR A 221 9.06 0.88 -5.86
N PRO A 222 9.63 2.11 -5.68
CA PRO A 222 9.89 2.61 -4.33
C PRO A 222 8.67 3.24 -3.63
N LEU A 223 7.63 3.68 -4.38
CA LEU A 223 6.42 4.31 -3.83
C LEU A 223 5.35 3.26 -3.51
N GLN A 224 5.65 2.37 -2.58
CA GLN A 224 4.74 1.31 -2.16
C GLN A 224 4.87 0.95 -0.68
N VAL A 225 3.79 0.38 -0.14
CA VAL A 225 3.78 -0.29 1.16
C VAL A 225 3.16 -1.67 0.97
N PRO A 226 3.89 -2.76 1.25
CA PRO A 226 3.37 -4.11 1.06
C PRO A 226 2.32 -4.49 2.10
N LEU A 227 1.34 -5.27 1.66
CA LEU A 227 0.37 -5.99 2.47
C LEU A 227 0.89 -7.40 2.68
N ILE A 228 1.29 -7.72 3.89
CA ILE A 228 1.90 -9.00 4.24
C ILE A 228 0.99 -9.76 5.20
N LEU A 229 0.77 -11.03 4.89
CA LEU A 229 0.20 -11.99 5.82
C LEU A 229 1.33 -12.62 6.63
N TYR A 230 1.25 -12.48 7.94
CA TYR A 230 2.10 -13.18 8.91
C TYR A 230 1.32 -14.33 9.54
N VAL A 231 1.87 -15.53 9.51
CA VAL A 231 1.26 -16.73 10.09
C VAL A 231 2.19 -17.29 11.15
N ARG A 232 1.66 -17.59 12.34
CA ARG A 232 2.42 -18.27 13.38
C ARG A 232 2.88 -19.65 12.88
N PRO A 233 4.14 -20.08 13.13
CA PRO A 233 4.68 -21.32 12.59
C PRO A 233 3.85 -22.55 12.93
N ASP A 234 3.33 -22.61 14.15
CA ASP A 234 2.50 -23.71 14.69
C ASP A 234 1.08 -23.74 14.11
N LYS A 235 0.63 -22.69 13.43
CA LYS A 235 -0.72 -22.53 12.88
C LYS A 235 -0.82 -22.72 11.37
N VAL A 236 0.31 -22.81 10.66
CA VAL A 236 0.34 -22.91 9.17
C VAL A 236 -0.51 -24.07 8.64
N ALA A 237 -0.44 -25.24 9.29
CA ALA A 237 -1.22 -26.40 8.85
C ALA A 237 -2.73 -26.20 9.01
N ALA A 238 -3.16 -25.62 10.12
CA ALA A 238 -4.57 -25.34 10.41
C ALA A 238 -5.15 -24.27 9.47
N LEU A 239 -4.34 -23.28 9.11
CA LEU A 239 -4.74 -22.17 8.23
C LEU A 239 -4.61 -22.49 6.73
N ARG A 240 -4.26 -23.72 6.33
CA ARG A 240 -4.09 -24.10 4.92
C ARG A 240 -5.28 -23.72 4.01
N PRO A 241 -6.55 -23.90 4.38
CA PRO A 241 -7.68 -23.44 3.56
C PRO A 241 -7.67 -21.92 3.36
N ALA A 242 -7.42 -21.14 4.42
CA ALA A 242 -7.30 -19.69 4.36
C ALA A 242 -6.16 -19.25 3.43
N LEU A 243 -4.98 -19.86 3.55
CA LEU A 243 -3.82 -19.59 2.71
C LEU A 243 -4.12 -19.85 1.23
N ARG A 244 -4.78 -20.95 0.90
CA ARG A 244 -5.20 -21.25 -0.49
C ARG A 244 -6.11 -20.17 -1.05
N TRP A 245 -7.08 -19.72 -0.27
CA TRP A 245 -7.98 -18.66 -0.73
C TRP A 245 -7.25 -17.32 -0.87
N LEU A 246 -6.41 -16.95 0.09
CA LEU A 246 -5.63 -15.71 0.05
C LEU A 246 -4.68 -15.64 -1.16
N CYS A 247 -4.22 -16.79 -1.66
CA CYS A 247 -3.42 -16.89 -2.87
C CYS A 247 -4.24 -17.04 -4.15
N SER A 248 -5.57 -17.07 -4.09
CA SER A 248 -6.45 -17.29 -5.25
C SER A 248 -6.65 -16.01 -6.08
N ASP A 249 -7.12 -16.19 -7.32
CA ASP A 249 -7.55 -15.08 -8.19
C ASP A 249 -8.75 -14.33 -7.62
N ALA A 250 -9.63 -15.02 -6.88
CA ALA A 250 -10.78 -14.39 -6.24
C ALA A 250 -10.33 -13.37 -5.16
N ALA A 251 -9.37 -13.72 -4.31
CA ALA A 251 -8.80 -12.80 -3.34
C ALA A 251 -8.05 -11.64 -4.03
N ALA A 252 -7.27 -11.94 -5.08
CA ALA A 252 -6.57 -10.93 -5.86
C ALA A 252 -7.51 -9.92 -6.52
N ALA A 253 -8.65 -10.36 -7.05
CA ALA A 253 -9.67 -9.49 -7.61
C ALA A 253 -10.23 -8.51 -6.56
N LEU A 254 -10.57 -9.02 -5.37
CA LEU A 254 -11.05 -8.18 -4.26
C LEU A 254 -9.99 -7.16 -3.82
N LEU A 255 -8.72 -7.55 -3.73
CA LEU A 255 -7.61 -6.63 -3.42
C LEU A 255 -7.49 -5.53 -4.48
N SER A 256 -7.61 -5.88 -5.76
CA SER A 256 -7.59 -4.91 -6.88
C SER A 256 -8.76 -3.92 -6.82
N GLU A 257 -9.96 -4.39 -6.47
CA GLU A 257 -11.13 -3.53 -6.30
C GLU A 257 -10.93 -2.50 -5.17
N GLN A 258 -10.18 -2.87 -4.13
CA GLN A 258 -9.81 -2.00 -3.01
C GLN A 258 -8.62 -1.08 -3.33
N GLY A 259 -8.15 -1.04 -4.57
CA GLY A 259 -7.06 -0.16 -5.01
C GLY A 259 -5.65 -0.65 -4.64
N LEU A 260 -5.53 -1.92 -4.25
CA LEU A 260 -4.23 -2.56 -4.02
C LEU A 260 -3.72 -3.23 -5.30
N THR A 261 -2.41 -3.36 -5.43
CA THR A 261 -1.77 -4.14 -6.50
C THR A 261 -1.48 -5.55 -5.96
N PRO A 262 -2.19 -6.59 -6.40
CA PRO A 262 -1.98 -7.96 -5.92
C PRO A 262 -0.60 -8.49 -6.29
N ALA A 263 -0.13 -9.51 -5.56
CA ALA A 263 1.03 -10.28 -6.00
C ALA A 263 0.75 -10.93 -7.38
N PRO A 264 1.75 -11.00 -8.27
CA PRO A 264 1.60 -11.66 -9.57
C PRO A 264 1.12 -13.10 -9.44
N ALA A 265 0.34 -13.59 -10.43
CA ALA A 265 -0.20 -14.94 -10.40
C ALA A 265 0.88 -16.01 -10.16
N ALA A 266 2.06 -15.86 -10.77
CA ALA A 266 3.19 -16.77 -10.56
C ALA A 266 3.70 -16.80 -9.11
N ALA A 267 3.63 -15.68 -8.37
CA ALA A 267 4.04 -15.61 -6.98
C ALA A 267 2.97 -16.15 -6.00
N ARG A 268 1.72 -16.25 -6.44
CA ARG A 268 0.59 -16.76 -5.63
C ARG A 268 0.46 -18.27 -5.65
N THR A 269 1.16 -18.97 -6.54
CA THR A 269 1.10 -20.44 -6.72
C THR A 269 2.16 -21.22 -5.92
N ALA A 270 2.94 -20.56 -5.08
CA ALA A 270 4.05 -21.17 -4.34
C ALA A 270 3.63 -21.85 -3.03
#